data_43c5cc7eac8a3b6c877acba0c99dbed9
#
_entry.id   43c5cc7eac8a3b6c877acba0c99dbed9
#
_cell.length_a   1.000
_cell.length_b   1.000
_cell.length_c   1.000
_cell.angle_alpha   90.00
_cell.angle_beta   90.00
_cell.angle_gamma   90.00
#
_symmetry.space_group_name_H-M   'P 1'
#
loop_
_entity.id
_entity.type
_entity.pdbx_description
1 polymer ?
#
loop_
_entity_poly.entity_id
_entity_poly.type
_entity_poly.pdbx_seq_one_letter_code
_entity_poly.pdbx_strand_id
1 'polypeptide(L)'
;MAVRKRNIYSSDLEKPFKLSRSKVDSFMSCKRCFFIDRKLGVGHPPGFPFNINSAVDELLKKEFDTYRAKQKPHPYMKETGKNLIPYQHEMLDEWRENFKGVQYLHKKTNLLFTGAVDDIWFDIDS
;
A
#
# COMPACT_ATOMS: atom_id res chain seq x y z
N MET A 1 20.23 -0.43 19.84
CA MET A 1 19.30 -0.68 18.71
C MET A 1 19.63 -2.01 18.06
N ALA A 2 18.64 -2.86 17.89
CA ALA A 2 18.84 -4.10 17.17
C ALA A 2 18.92 -3.82 15.65
N VAL A 3 19.99 -4.28 15.03
CA VAL A 3 20.14 -4.24 13.57
C VAL A 3 19.26 -5.30 12.94
N ARG A 4 18.38 -4.90 12.02
CA ARG A 4 17.49 -5.83 11.32
C ARG A 4 18.28 -6.66 10.31
N LYS A 5 18.00 -7.98 10.27
CA LYS A 5 18.63 -8.92 9.33
C LYS A 5 17.77 -9.20 8.08
N ARG A 6 16.48 -8.81 8.08
CA ARG A 6 15.56 -9.07 6.98
C ARG A 6 15.37 -7.83 6.08
N ASN A 7 15.18 -8.08 4.81
CA ASN A 7 14.90 -7.06 3.81
C ASN A 7 15.93 -5.91 3.80
N ILE A 8 17.20 -6.29 3.80
CA ILE A 8 18.37 -5.41 3.63
C ILE A 8 18.83 -5.52 2.19
N TYR A 9 19.10 -4.39 1.56
CA TYR A 9 19.57 -4.37 0.18
C TYR A 9 21.02 -4.82 0.07
N SER A 10 21.27 -5.72 -0.88
CA SER A 10 22.61 -6.05 -1.37
C SER A 10 22.57 -6.10 -2.90
N SER A 11 23.67 -5.73 -3.54
CA SER A 11 23.84 -5.85 -5.01
C SER A 11 23.81 -7.30 -5.50
N ASP A 12 24.13 -8.26 -4.61
CA ASP A 12 24.28 -9.67 -4.92
C ASP A 12 22.98 -10.48 -4.67
N LEU A 13 21.86 -9.79 -4.45
CA LEU A 13 20.56 -10.43 -4.26
C LEU A 13 20.08 -11.06 -5.58
N GLU A 14 19.92 -12.38 -5.60
CA GLU A 14 19.32 -13.09 -6.72
C GLU A 14 17.81 -12.80 -6.84
N LYS A 15 17.14 -12.62 -5.69
CA LYS A 15 15.70 -12.32 -5.64
C LYS A 15 15.46 -10.81 -5.72
N PRO A 16 14.34 -10.40 -6.36
CA PRO A 16 13.96 -8.99 -6.39
C PRO A 16 13.89 -8.38 -4.98
N PHE A 17 14.46 -7.19 -4.84
CA PHE A 17 14.41 -6.46 -3.57
C PHE A 17 13.07 -5.77 -3.41
N LYS A 18 12.34 -6.12 -2.37
CA LYS A 18 10.99 -5.62 -2.12
C LYS A 18 11.01 -4.22 -1.50
N LEU A 19 10.37 -3.27 -2.18
CA LEU A 19 10.16 -1.90 -1.72
C LEU A 19 8.67 -1.61 -1.60
N SER A 20 8.21 -1.35 -0.38
CA SER A 20 6.86 -0.88 -0.15
C SER A 20 6.73 0.63 -0.44
N ARG A 21 5.50 1.09 -0.70
CA ARG A 21 5.19 2.52 -0.88
C ARG A 21 5.81 3.38 0.23
N SER A 22 5.64 3.00 1.49
CA SER A 22 6.19 3.75 2.63
C SER A 22 7.72 3.86 2.60
N LYS A 23 8.40 2.91 1.97
CA LYS A 23 9.86 2.98 1.81
C LYS A 23 10.28 3.88 0.64
N VAL A 24 9.46 3.95 -0.38
CA VAL A 24 9.64 4.97 -1.45
C VAL A 24 9.42 6.37 -0.88
N ASP A 25 8.38 6.59 -0.08
CA ASP A 25 8.15 7.86 0.61
C ASP A 25 9.32 8.22 1.53
N SER A 26 9.87 7.24 2.27
CA SER A 26 11.06 7.44 3.09
C SER A 26 12.29 7.90 2.27
N PHE A 27 12.49 7.32 1.09
CA PHE A 27 13.56 7.74 0.17
C PHE A 27 13.35 9.18 -0.33
N MET A 28 12.13 9.52 -0.70
CA MET A 28 11.79 10.87 -1.18
C MET A 28 11.95 11.92 -0.08
N SER A 29 11.60 11.59 1.16
CA SER A 29 11.70 12.49 2.30
C SER A 29 13.12 12.64 2.84
N CYS A 30 13.87 11.54 2.94
CA CYS A 30 15.22 11.53 3.51
C CYS A 30 16.04 10.36 2.96
N LYS A 31 16.81 10.60 1.93
CA LYS A 31 17.67 9.58 1.29
C LYS A 31 18.65 8.93 2.28
N ARG A 32 19.20 9.72 3.20
CA ARG A 32 20.10 9.23 4.26
C ARG A 32 19.40 8.27 5.21
N CYS A 33 18.21 8.63 5.66
CA CYS A 33 17.39 7.76 6.54
C CYS A 33 17.01 6.46 5.84
N PHE A 34 16.64 6.53 4.57
CA PHE A 34 16.36 5.36 3.74
C PHE A 34 17.59 4.44 3.62
N PHE A 35 18.76 4.99 3.36
CA PHE A 35 20.02 4.22 3.28
C PHE A 35 20.32 3.50 4.60
N ILE A 36 20.22 4.21 5.72
CA ILE A 36 20.45 3.64 7.06
C ILE A 36 19.48 2.49 7.32
N ASP A 37 18.20 2.67 6.97
CA ASP A 37 17.16 1.64 7.15
C ASP A 37 17.35 0.44 6.21
N ARG A 38 17.56 0.69 4.91
CA ARG A 38 17.54 -0.39 3.89
C ARG A 38 18.89 -1.04 3.64
N LYS A 39 20.00 -0.35 3.86
CA LYS A 39 21.36 -0.87 3.66
C LYS A 39 22.02 -1.29 4.98
N LEU A 40 21.85 -0.52 6.04
CA LEU A 40 22.47 -0.79 7.34
C LEU A 40 21.54 -1.53 8.32
N GLY A 41 20.26 -1.63 8.00
CA GLY A 41 19.29 -2.36 8.81
C GLY A 41 18.84 -1.64 10.10
N VAL A 42 19.16 -0.37 10.24
CA VAL A 42 18.76 0.45 11.38
C VAL A 42 17.47 1.21 11.01
N GLY A 43 16.34 0.76 11.54
CA GLY A 43 15.04 1.39 11.29
C GLY A 43 14.77 2.57 12.21
N HIS A 44 13.75 3.37 11.85
CA HIS A 44 13.21 4.37 12.75
C HIS A 44 12.65 3.73 14.02
N PRO A 45 12.69 4.43 15.16
CA PRO A 45 11.95 4.00 16.35
C PRO A 45 10.47 3.84 16.03
N PRO A 46 9.78 2.85 16.63
CA PRO A 46 8.35 2.69 16.42
C PRO A 46 7.60 3.93 16.92
N GLY A 47 6.67 4.43 16.11
CA GLY A 47 5.75 5.50 16.52
C GLY A 47 4.61 4.98 17.40
N PHE A 48 3.74 5.88 17.84
CA PHE A 48 2.54 5.51 18.57
C PHE A 48 1.58 4.74 17.65
N PRO A 49 0.91 3.68 18.16
CA PRO A 49 -0.07 2.96 17.38
C PRO A 49 -1.34 3.79 17.16
N PHE A 50 -1.82 3.84 15.92
CA PHE A 50 -3.06 4.54 15.53
C PHE A 50 -4.21 3.54 15.38
N ASN A 51 -4.63 2.92 16.49
CA ASN A 51 -5.65 1.86 16.49
C ASN A 51 -7.03 2.36 15.99
N ILE A 52 -7.39 3.61 16.29
CA ILE A 52 -8.65 4.21 15.84
C ILE A 52 -8.69 4.32 14.33
N ASN A 53 -7.62 4.77 13.70
CA ASN A 53 -7.54 4.89 12.24
C ASN A 53 -7.70 3.54 11.54
N SER A 54 -7.10 2.49 12.09
CA SER A 54 -7.23 1.13 11.56
C SER A 54 -8.67 0.60 11.68
N ALA A 55 -9.35 0.89 12.79
CA ALA A 55 -10.75 0.49 13.00
C ALA A 55 -11.68 1.23 12.02
N VAL A 56 -11.49 2.53 11.83
CA VAL A 56 -12.28 3.32 10.87
C VAL A 56 -12.06 2.82 9.44
N ASP A 57 -10.82 2.54 9.03
CA ASP A 57 -10.50 1.99 7.71
C ASP A 57 -11.20 0.65 7.47
N GLU A 58 -11.19 -0.25 8.45
CA GLU A 58 -11.86 -1.54 8.35
C GLU A 58 -13.38 -1.40 8.23
N LEU A 59 -14.00 -0.49 9.00
CA LEU A 59 -15.43 -0.22 8.91
C LEU A 59 -15.82 0.36 7.57
N LEU A 60 -15.05 1.32 7.04
CA LEU A 60 -15.27 1.90 5.72
C LEU A 60 -15.16 0.87 4.61
N LYS A 61 -14.18 -0.03 4.66
CA LYS A 61 -14.04 -1.12 3.70
C LYS A 61 -15.27 -2.04 3.70
N LYS A 62 -15.77 -2.40 4.87
CA LYS A 62 -16.99 -3.21 5.00
C LYS A 62 -18.23 -2.49 4.44
N GLU A 63 -18.35 -1.19 4.72
CA GLU A 63 -19.43 -0.38 4.18
C GLU A 63 -19.36 -0.30 2.64
N PHE A 64 -18.19 0.00 2.08
CA PHE A 64 -17.98 0.04 0.63
C PHE A 64 -18.25 -1.31 -0.04
N ASP A 65 -17.94 -2.42 0.62
CA ASP A 65 -18.24 -3.76 0.10
C ASP A 65 -19.74 -4.03 0.00
N THR A 66 -20.57 -3.45 0.86
CA THR A 66 -22.02 -3.55 0.72
C THR A 66 -22.54 -2.81 -0.51
N TYR A 67 -21.94 -1.66 -0.84
CA TYR A 67 -22.26 -0.91 -2.07
C TYR A 67 -21.68 -1.59 -3.31
N ARG A 68 -20.52 -2.22 -3.19
CA ARG A 68 -19.91 -3.03 -4.26
C ARG A 68 -20.80 -4.20 -4.66
N ALA A 69 -21.32 -4.93 -3.68
CA ALA A 69 -22.23 -6.04 -3.95
C ALA A 69 -23.53 -5.59 -4.67
N LYS A 70 -23.99 -4.37 -4.39
CA LYS A 70 -25.17 -3.78 -5.02
C LYS A 70 -24.86 -3.01 -6.30
N GLN A 71 -23.58 -2.82 -6.64
CA GLN A 71 -23.09 -1.98 -7.74
C GLN A 71 -23.76 -0.58 -7.75
N LYS A 72 -23.77 0.05 -6.57
CA LYS A 72 -24.35 1.39 -6.37
C LYS A 72 -23.30 2.38 -5.88
N PRO A 73 -23.43 3.67 -6.26
CA PRO A 73 -22.53 4.71 -5.76
C PRO A 73 -22.75 4.93 -4.25
N HIS A 74 -21.65 5.15 -3.55
CA HIS A 74 -21.68 5.49 -2.14
C HIS A 74 -21.99 6.99 -1.95
N PRO A 75 -22.75 7.40 -0.94
CA PRO A 75 -23.07 8.82 -0.70
C PRO A 75 -21.84 9.74 -0.65
N TYR A 76 -20.73 9.32 -0.03
CA TYR A 76 -19.50 10.10 0.03
C TYR A 76 -18.89 10.42 -1.33
N MET A 77 -19.11 9.55 -2.33
CA MET A 77 -18.57 9.77 -3.66
C MET A 77 -19.34 10.82 -4.45
N LYS A 78 -20.57 11.15 -4.05
CA LYS A 78 -21.34 12.25 -4.66
C LYS A 78 -20.68 13.61 -4.50
N GLU A 79 -19.94 13.80 -3.40
CA GLU A 79 -19.21 15.04 -3.13
C GLU A 79 -18.07 15.28 -4.13
N THR A 80 -17.58 14.23 -4.78
CA THR A 80 -16.54 14.35 -5.81
C THR A 80 -17.05 14.90 -7.14
N GLY A 81 -18.37 15.00 -7.32
CA GLY A 81 -18.99 15.39 -8.59
C GLY A 81 -18.89 14.34 -9.70
N LYS A 82 -18.44 13.12 -9.37
CA LYS A 82 -18.30 12.00 -10.30
C LYS A 82 -19.25 10.86 -9.93
N ASN A 83 -19.60 10.07 -10.94
CA ASN A 83 -20.46 8.91 -10.76
C ASN A 83 -19.64 7.65 -10.50
N LEU A 84 -19.10 7.55 -9.28
CA LEU A 84 -18.19 6.49 -8.87
C LEU A 84 -18.93 5.34 -8.20
N ILE A 85 -18.67 4.12 -8.66
CA ILE A 85 -19.11 2.88 -8.01
C ILE A 85 -17.89 2.06 -7.55
N PRO A 86 -18.01 1.31 -6.45
CA PRO A 86 -16.93 0.41 -6.02
C PRO A 86 -16.65 -0.65 -7.09
N TYR A 87 -15.40 -0.73 -7.55
CA TYR A 87 -14.99 -1.69 -8.57
C TYR A 87 -14.91 -3.10 -7.99
N GLN A 88 -15.50 -4.05 -8.68
CA GLN A 88 -15.43 -5.46 -8.31
C GLN A 88 -14.38 -6.17 -9.16
N HIS A 89 -13.42 -6.81 -8.50
CA HIS A 89 -12.36 -7.57 -9.13
C HIS A 89 -11.96 -8.76 -8.27
N GLU A 90 -11.66 -9.88 -8.90
CA GLU A 90 -11.27 -11.12 -8.19
C GLU A 90 -10.01 -10.97 -7.32
N MET A 91 -9.07 -10.10 -7.72
CA MET A 91 -7.83 -9.84 -6.99
C MET A 91 -7.93 -8.71 -5.96
N LEU A 92 -9.12 -8.12 -5.75
CA LEU A 92 -9.28 -6.95 -4.89
C LEU A 92 -8.84 -7.24 -3.44
N ASP A 93 -9.18 -8.41 -2.92
CA ASP A 93 -8.80 -8.81 -1.56
C ASP A 93 -7.28 -8.92 -1.40
N GLU A 94 -6.60 -9.46 -2.41
CA GLU A 94 -5.13 -9.52 -2.44
C GLU A 94 -4.50 -8.13 -2.53
N TRP A 95 -5.06 -7.24 -3.34
CA TRP A 95 -4.56 -5.86 -3.50
C TRP A 95 -4.74 -5.03 -2.22
N ARG A 96 -5.75 -5.32 -1.41
CA ARG A 96 -6.01 -4.71 -0.12
C ARG A 96 -5.14 -5.28 1.01
N GLU A 97 -4.57 -6.47 0.81
CA GLU A 97 -3.80 -7.14 1.85
C GLU A 97 -2.44 -6.45 2.06
N ASN A 98 -2.21 -6.02 3.30
CA ASN A 98 -0.90 -5.52 3.71
C ASN A 98 0.17 -6.61 3.46
N PHE A 99 1.33 -6.22 2.96
CA PHE A 99 2.46 -7.10 2.60
C PHE A 99 2.33 -7.87 1.28
N LYS A 100 1.16 -8.01 0.69
CA LYS A 100 0.97 -8.43 -0.71
C LYS A 100 0.72 -7.22 -1.58
N GLY A 101 -0.53 -6.76 -1.63
CA GLY A 101 -0.93 -5.60 -2.38
C GLY A 101 -0.72 -5.73 -3.89
N VAL A 102 -0.76 -4.60 -4.56
CA VAL A 102 -0.36 -4.51 -5.97
C VAL A 102 1.16 -4.57 -6.06
N GLN A 103 1.69 -5.34 -7.00
CA GLN A 103 3.12 -5.55 -7.18
C GLN A 103 3.56 -5.19 -8.59
N TYR A 104 4.69 -4.51 -8.69
CA TYR A 104 5.33 -4.18 -9.95
C TYR A 104 6.83 -4.49 -9.91
N LEU A 105 7.28 -5.38 -10.79
CA LEU A 105 8.70 -5.71 -10.93
C LEU A 105 9.39 -4.79 -11.96
N HIS A 106 10.27 -3.94 -11.48
CA HIS A 106 11.15 -3.17 -12.35
C HIS A 106 12.39 -4.00 -12.71
N LYS A 107 12.32 -4.69 -13.86
CA LYS A 107 13.32 -5.68 -14.28
C LYS A 107 14.75 -5.13 -14.37
N LYS A 108 14.91 -3.88 -14.82
CA LYS A 108 16.24 -3.25 -15.00
C LYS A 108 17.00 -3.10 -13.68
N THR A 109 16.33 -2.86 -12.57
CA THR A 109 16.95 -2.65 -11.25
C THR A 109 16.72 -3.81 -10.30
N ASN A 110 15.95 -4.82 -10.70
CA ASN A 110 15.53 -5.94 -9.87
C ASN A 110 14.83 -5.49 -8.56
N LEU A 111 14.04 -4.41 -8.66
CA LEU A 111 13.23 -3.89 -7.55
C LEU A 111 11.77 -4.31 -7.72
N LEU A 112 11.19 -4.87 -6.67
CA LEU A 112 9.78 -5.22 -6.60
C LEU A 112 9.04 -4.17 -5.79
N PHE A 113 8.33 -3.27 -6.47
CA PHE A 113 7.48 -2.27 -5.81
C PHE A 113 6.17 -2.90 -5.35
N THR A 114 5.77 -2.61 -4.12
CA THR A 114 4.55 -3.15 -3.54
C THR A 114 3.77 -2.07 -2.80
N GLY A 115 2.45 -2.16 -2.86
CA GLY A 115 1.58 -1.26 -2.10
C GLY A 115 0.18 -1.84 -1.97
N ALA A 116 -0.37 -1.83 -0.76
CA ALA A 116 -1.78 -2.13 -0.56
C ALA A 116 -2.62 -0.92 -0.99
N VAL A 117 -3.76 -1.17 -1.60
CA VAL A 117 -4.76 -0.16 -1.91
C VAL A 117 -5.87 -0.23 -0.86
N ASP A 118 -6.42 0.91 -0.49
CA ASP A 118 -7.55 0.94 0.44
C ASP A 118 -8.84 0.53 -0.27
N ASP A 119 -9.07 1.09 -1.46
CA ASP A 119 -10.18 0.72 -2.32
C ASP A 119 -9.97 1.15 -3.78
N ILE A 120 -10.77 0.58 -4.70
CA ILE A 120 -10.76 0.92 -6.11
C ILE A 120 -12.19 1.25 -6.55
N TRP A 121 -12.32 2.35 -7.28
CA TRP A 121 -13.60 2.88 -7.76
C TRP A 121 -13.58 3.06 -9.26
N PHE A 122 -14.70 2.78 -9.88
CA PHE A 122 -14.89 2.91 -11.32
C PHE A 122 -15.80 4.12 -11.60
N ASP A 123 -15.36 4.99 -12.51
CA ASP A 123 -16.16 6.10 -12.99
C ASP A 123 -17.02 5.63 -14.17
N ILE A 124 -18.34 5.66 -14.00
CA ILE A 124 -19.28 5.16 -15.03
C ILE A 124 -19.27 6.09 -16.25
N ASP A 125 -18.97 7.36 -16.06
CA ASP A 125 -19.10 8.39 -17.09
C ASP A 125 -17.80 8.61 -17.91
N SER A 126 -16.73 7.88 -17.58
CA SER A 126 -15.44 8.02 -18.27
C SER A 126 -15.10 6.88 -19.24
#